data_cb331ee7d227da84fe930ed0b79c45f8
#
_entry.id   cb331ee7d227da84fe930ed0b79c45f8
#
_cell.length_a   1.000
_cell.length_b   1.000
_cell.length_c   1.000
_cell.angle_alpha   90.00
_cell.angle_beta   90.00
_cell.angle_gamma   90.00
#
_symmetry.space_group_name_H-M   'P 1'
#
loop_
_entity.id
_entity.type
_entity.pdbx_description
1 polymer ?
#
loop_
_entity_poly.entity_id
_entity_poly.type
_entity_poly.pdbx_seq_one_letter_code
_entity_poly.pdbx_strand_id
1 'polypeptide(L)'
;MQYDLLETAVAPLRHDSSQTPRLSAVWQSRWGIPIGYAVSSEALALELVKRGVDLMYRPTPWPMQGTIRHSALLAATMRPLRDDAPQISYDQADLFYVDHPGYKIGYTMLEVDGLPREWVAACNLMDEVWTPSHWGATVFANAGVTRPIRVVPLGYDSVHFRPDGPTRRVAGRFTFLSVFEWGERKAPDLLLRAYAAAFTGHDDVLLVLRVNNFDSEVDVAQQIAALRLPVGAPPVAIIYNRHLSSDSLATLYRSADCFVLPTRGEGWGLPILEAMACGLSVIATDWSGQTEFFRHGIGYPLRVRRLVAAEAKCPYYLGWRWAEPDIEHLITLMRHVYDHPDEARQVGARAAQEAAARWTWTHAADRICERLVDLTSTMTHVE
;
A
#
# COMPACT_ATOMS: atom_id res chain seq x y z
N MET A 1 64.35 3.53 21.41
CA MET A 1 63.53 4.15 20.38
C MET A 1 62.27 4.65 21.06
N GLN A 2 62.24 5.95 21.30
CA GLN A 2 61.14 6.67 21.91
C GLN A 2 60.13 6.99 20.81
N TYR A 3 58.88 6.63 20.99
CA TYR A 3 57.79 7.06 20.11
C TYR A 3 57.17 8.31 20.71
N ASP A 4 57.36 9.43 20.06
CA ASP A 4 56.65 10.69 20.32
C ASP A 4 55.19 10.56 19.87
N LEU A 5 54.28 10.67 20.82
CA LEU A 5 52.85 10.81 20.57
C LEU A 5 52.57 12.29 20.24
N LEU A 6 52.32 12.60 18.98
CA LEU A 6 51.78 13.89 18.57
C LEU A 6 50.32 14.00 19.02
N GLU A 7 50.08 14.75 20.09
CA GLU A 7 48.75 15.26 20.45
C GLU A 7 48.29 16.28 19.39
N THR A 8 47.46 15.84 18.47
CA THR A 8 46.71 16.78 17.61
C THR A 8 45.50 17.29 18.39
N ALA A 9 45.57 18.52 18.86
CA ALA A 9 44.45 19.23 19.45
C ALA A 9 43.34 19.38 18.42
N VAL A 10 42.23 18.65 18.62
CA VAL A 10 40.99 18.84 17.86
C VAL A 10 40.34 20.13 18.36
N ALA A 11 40.36 21.17 17.52
CA ALA A 11 39.63 22.40 17.82
C ALA A 11 38.13 22.13 17.96
N PRO A 12 37.43 22.74 18.94
CA PRO A 12 35.99 22.55 19.08
C PRO A 12 35.28 23.09 17.85
N LEU A 13 34.46 22.25 17.21
CA LEU A 13 33.55 22.64 16.14
C LEU A 13 32.67 23.78 16.67
N ARG A 14 32.79 24.94 16.09
CA ARG A 14 31.90 26.07 16.37
C ARG A 14 30.49 25.66 15.91
N HIS A 15 29.55 25.64 16.82
CA HIS A 15 28.11 25.54 16.49
C HIS A 15 27.73 26.78 15.68
N ASP A 16 27.47 26.59 14.40
CA ASP A 16 26.84 27.57 13.54
C ASP A 16 25.34 27.64 13.90
N SER A 17 24.97 28.76 14.56
CA SER A 17 23.61 29.00 15.04
C SER A 17 22.59 29.39 13.94
N SER A 18 22.97 29.21 12.66
CA SER A 18 22.11 29.53 11.51
C SER A 18 21.43 28.30 10.87
N GLN A 19 21.60 27.09 11.45
CA GLN A 19 20.94 25.91 10.91
C GLN A 19 19.47 25.87 11.33
N THR A 20 18.57 25.91 10.34
CA THR A 20 17.17 25.50 10.49
C THR A 20 17.11 24.21 11.32
N PRO A 21 16.25 24.09 12.35
CA PRO A 21 16.20 22.91 13.18
C PRO A 21 15.98 21.67 12.30
N ARG A 22 16.91 20.73 12.39
CA ARG A 22 16.86 19.50 11.59
C ARG A 22 15.68 18.68 12.08
N LEU A 23 14.70 18.40 11.21
CA LEU A 23 13.57 17.56 11.54
C LEU A 23 14.04 16.19 12.04
N SER A 24 13.45 15.69 13.09
CA SER A 24 13.73 14.38 13.67
C SER A 24 12.43 13.62 13.93
N ALA A 25 12.46 12.29 13.84
CA ALA A 25 11.33 11.44 14.20
C ALA A 25 11.78 10.03 14.62
N VAL A 26 11.07 9.43 15.55
CA VAL A 26 11.15 8.00 15.82
C VAL A 26 10.13 7.29 14.94
N TRP A 27 10.60 6.37 14.11
CA TRP A 27 9.75 5.57 13.22
C TRP A 27 9.61 4.16 13.78
N GLN A 28 8.43 3.82 14.28
CA GLN A 28 8.13 2.49 14.76
C GLN A 28 7.37 1.70 13.70
N SER A 29 7.92 0.58 13.25
CA SER A 29 7.25 -0.32 12.31
C SER A 29 7.97 -1.66 12.17
N ARG A 30 7.48 -2.48 11.23
CA ARG A 30 8.12 -3.71 10.76
C ARG A 30 8.90 -3.42 9.48
N TRP A 31 10.18 -3.80 9.42
CA TRP A 31 11.01 -3.69 8.22
C TRP A 31 11.57 -5.05 7.79
N GLY A 32 11.93 -5.18 6.52
CA GLY A 32 12.62 -6.34 5.98
C GLY A 32 11.76 -7.55 5.67
N ILE A 33 10.43 -7.45 5.78
CA ILE A 33 9.49 -8.54 5.47
C ILE A 33 8.57 -8.17 4.29
N PRO A 34 8.15 -9.12 3.44
CA PRO A 34 7.43 -8.83 2.20
C PRO A 34 5.91 -8.68 2.41
N ILE A 35 5.48 -7.84 3.33
CA ILE A 35 4.08 -7.50 3.57
C ILE A 35 3.82 -6.02 3.29
N GLY A 36 2.57 -5.67 2.97
CA GLY A 36 2.19 -4.31 2.56
C GLY A 36 2.63 -3.22 3.54
N TYR A 37 2.43 -3.42 4.83
CA TYR A 37 2.87 -2.48 5.87
C TYR A 37 4.40 -2.25 5.88
N ALA A 38 5.19 -3.33 5.77
CA ALA A 38 6.65 -3.20 5.79
C ALA A 38 7.17 -2.52 4.52
N VAL A 39 6.67 -2.92 3.35
CA VAL A 39 7.07 -2.35 2.06
C VAL A 39 6.77 -0.84 1.99
N SER A 40 5.57 -0.43 2.38
CA SER A 40 5.19 0.99 2.39
C SER A 40 5.92 1.79 3.46
N SER A 41 6.14 1.20 4.63
CA SER A 41 6.91 1.79 5.72
C SER A 41 8.37 2.06 5.33
N GLU A 42 9.05 1.08 4.73
CA GLU A 42 10.43 1.25 4.26
C GLU A 42 10.52 2.34 3.18
N ALA A 43 9.57 2.37 2.25
CA ALA A 43 9.54 3.39 1.20
C ALA A 43 9.37 4.80 1.76
N LEU A 44 8.43 5.00 2.71
CA LEU A 44 8.25 6.28 3.40
C LEU A 44 9.49 6.68 4.20
N ALA A 45 10.04 5.76 4.99
CA ALA A 45 11.23 6.02 5.79
C ALA A 45 12.43 6.42 4.92
N LEU A 46 12.64 5.76 3.78
CA LEU A 46 13.69 6.13 2.81
C LEU A 46 13.49 7.54 2.26
N GLU A 47 12.27 7.91 1.91
CA GLU A 47 11.96 9.24 1.41
C GLU A 47 12.15 10.32 2.49
N LEU A 48 11.83 10.03 3.75
CA LEU A 48 12.10 10.94 4.88
C LEU A 48 13.59 11.14 5.09
N VAL A 49 14.37 10.06 5.06
CA VAL A 49 15.85 10.15 5.17
C VAL A 49 16.45 10.96 4.01
N LYS A 50 15.99 10.78 2.78
CA LYS A 50 16.41 11.58 1.61
C LYS A 50 16.13 13.08 1.78
N ARG A 51 15.10 13.45 2.53
CA ARG A 51 14.74 14.85 2.87
C ARG A 51 15.51 15.39 4.06
N GLY A 52 16.45 14.61 4.60
CA GLY A 52 17.29 15.02 5.72
C GLY A 52 16.62 14.90 7.09
N VAL A 53 15.50 14.21 7.20
CA VAL A 53 14.91 13.88 8.50
C VAL A 53 15.88 12.96 9.25
N ASP A 54 16.21 13.33 10.49
CA ASP A 54 17.00 12.50 11.40
C ASP A 54 16.10 11.39 11.96
N LEU A 55 16.02 10.29 11.20
CA LEU A 55 15.11 9.19 11.46
C LEU A 55 15.78 8.16 12.37
N MET A 56 15.11 7.82 13.48
CA MET A 56 15.47 6.77 14.42
C MET A 56 14.46 5.64 14.29
N TYR A 57 14.91 4.38 14.32
CA TYR A 57 14.03 3.24 14.14
C TYR A 57 13.74 2.52 15.44
N ARG A 58 12.45 2.25 15.68
CA ARG A 58 11.94 1.37 16.74
C ARG A 58 11.27 0.16 16.09
N PRO A 59 11.75 -1.07 16.28
CA PRO A 59 11.07 -2.24 15.73
C PRO A 59 9.74 -2.49 16.42
N THR A 60 8.71 -2.83 15.66
CA THR A 60 7.49 -3.42 16.21
C THR A 60 7.81 -4.85 16.67
N PRO A 61 7.38 -5.30 17.87
CA PRO A 61 7.49 -6.68 18.29
C PRO A 61 6.71 -7.59 17.33
N TRP A 62 7.43 -8.42 16.58
CA TRP A 62 6.84 -9.33 15.61
C TRP A 62 7.64 -10.64 15.54
N PRO A 63 6.98 -11.81 15.44
CA PRO A 63 7.69 -13.10 15.50
C PRO A 63 8.61 -13.36 14.30
N MET A 64 8.38 -12.71 13.15
CA MET A 64 9.23 -12.85 11.97
C MET A 64 10.23 -11.69 11.92
N GLN A 65 11.52 -12.02 11.88
CA GLN A 65 12.57 -11.03 11.61
C GLN A 65 12.81 -10.93 10.11
N GLY A 66 12.84 -9.72 9.61
CA GLY A 66 13.15 -9.41 8.23
C GLY A 66 14.61 -9.00 8.02
N THR A 67 15.00 -8.87 6.75
CA THR A 67 16.34 -8.38 6.37
C THR A 67 16.23 -6.98 5.79
N ILE A 68 16.78 -5.99 6.51
CA ILE A 68 16.86 -4.60 6.04
C ILE A 68 17.97 -4.53 4.98
N ARG A 69 17.62 -4.15 3.76
CA ARG A 69 18.55 -4.14 2.61
C ARG A 69 19.12 -2.76 2.29
N HIS A 70 18.45 -1.69 2.71
CA HIS A 70 18.87 -0.32 2.42
C HIS A 70 19.82 0.21 3.50
N SER A 71 21.01 0.64 3.10
CA SER A 71 22.03 1.19 4.03
C SER A 71 21.52 2.36 4.85
N ALA A 72 20.69 3.24 4.27
CA ALA A 72 20.09 4.36 4.97
C ALA A 72 19.14 3.94 6.09
N LEU A 73 18.33 2.89 5.86
CA LEU A 73 17.46 2.33 6.89
C LEU A 73 18.27 1.57 7.95
N LEU A 74 19.31 0.85 7.54
CA LEU A 74 20.23 0.21 8.47
C LEU A 74 20.92 1.25 9.38
N ALA A 75 21.33 2.39 8.84
CA ALA A 75 21.85 3.49 9.63
C ALA A 75 20.83 4.04 10.64
N ALA A 76 19.55 4.11 10.28
CA ALA A 76 18.49 4.54 11.21
C ALA A 76 18.33 3.57 12.40
N THR A 77 18.57 2.27 12.22
CA THR A 77 18.51 1.28 13.32
C THR A 77 19.65 1.44 14.34
N MET A 78 20.74 2.10 13.96
CA MET A 78 21.92 2.32 14.81
C MET A 78 21.83 3.62 15.61
N ARG A 79 20.84 4.46 15.35
CA ARG A 79 20.68 5.74 16.05
C ARG A 79 20.00 5.54 17.41
N PRO A 80 20.47 6.24 18.45
CA PRO A 80 19.80 6.22 19.74
C PRO A 80 18.41 6.87 19.61
N LEU A 81 17.40 6.27 20.25
CA LEU A 81 16.06 6.84 20.31
C LEU A 81 16.08 8.12 21.15
N ARG A 82 15.30 9.12 20.75
CA ARG A 82 15.17 10.40 21.42
C ARG A 82 13.73 10.61 21.88
N ASP A 83 13.58 10.91 23.16
CA ASP A 83 12.28 11.09 23.80
C ASP A 83 11.59 12.41 23.41
N ASP A 84 12.38 13.42 22.99
CA ASP A 84 11.89 14.71 22.53
C ASP A 84 11.47 14.73 21.04
N ALA A 85 11.81 13.70 20.27
CA ALA A 85 11.38 13.58 18.88
C ALA A 85 9.98 12.97 18.79
N PRO A 86 9.10 13.46 17.89
CA PRO A 86 7.80 12.81 17.67
C PRO A 86 7.97 11.38 17.20
N GLN A 87 7.14 10.47 17.70
CA GLN A 87 7.10 9.08 17.26
C GLN A 87 5.94 8.85 16.31
N ILE A 88 6.23 8.21 15.17
CA ILE A 88 5.24 7.70 14.21
C ILE A 88 5.22 6.19 14.31
N SER A 89 4.13 5.63 14.83
CA SER A 89 3.88 4.19 14.89
C SER A 89 3.12 3.76 13.64
N TYR A 90 3.85 3.25 12.63
CA TYR A 90 3.28 2.81 11.36
C TYR A 90 3.07 1.31 11.36
N ASP A 91 1.90 0.85 11.83
CA ASP A 91 1.54 -0.56 11.95
C ASP A 91 0.03 -0.74 12.17
N GLN A 92 -0.40 -1.99 12.45
CA GLN A 92 -1.70 -2.30 13.03
C GLN A 92 -1.84 -1.57 14.37
N ALA A 93 -3.02 -1.00 14.67
CA ALA A 93 -3.13 -0.10 15.81
C ALA A 93 -2.88 -0.77 17.17
N ASP A 94 -3.20 -2.05 17.32
CA ASP A 94 -2.90 -2.84 18.51
C ASP A 94 -1.38 -3.08 18.75
N LEU A 95 -0.54 -2.73 17.79
CA LEU A 95 0.92 -2.79 17.85
C LEU A 95 1.58 -1.42 18.04
N PHE A 96 0.81 -0.35 18.22
CA PHE A 96 1.35 0.98 18.47
C PHE A 96 2.13 1.02 19.79
N TYR A 97 3.28 1.70 19.77
CA TYR A 97 4.03 1.96 20.99
C TYR A 97 3.49 3.21 21.69
N VAL A 98 2.71 3.00 22.74
CA VAL A 98 1.96 4.06 23.43
C VAL A 98 2.74 4.74 24.57
N ASP A 99 3.87 4.14 25.01
CA ASP A 99 4.66 4.62 26.15
C ASP A 99 5.78 5.61 25.75
N HIS A 100 5.77 6.11 24.49
CA HIS A 100 6.71 7.15 24.09
C HIS A 100 6.41 8.46 24.85
N PRO A 101 7.40 9.10 25.48
CA PRO A 101 7.16 10.31 26.30
C PRO A 101 6.88 11.56 25.47
N GLY A 102 7.37 11.62 24.23
CA GLY A 102 7.12 12.71 23.28
C GLY A 102 5.79 12.58 22.55
N TYR A 103 5.61 13.40 21.51
CA TYR A 103 4.39 13.40 20.70
C TYR A 103 4.22 12.09 19.91
N LYS A 104 3.04 11.48 20.02
CA LYS A 104 2.72 10.16 19.48
C LYS A 104 1.73 10.23 18.34
N ILE A 105 2.12 9.67 17.20
CA ILE A 105 1.32 9.57 15.99
C ILE A 105 1.08 8.10 15.69
N GLY A 106 -0.18 7.68 15.62
CA GLY A 106 -0.55 6.35 15.15
C GLY A 106 -0.90 6.41 13.67
N TYR A 107 -0.24 5.64 12.83
CA TYR A 107 -0.51 5.59 11.39
C TYR A 107 -0.92 4.17 10.99
N THR A 108 -2.19 4.00 10.64
CA THR A 108 -2.79 2.70 10.34
C THR A 108 -3.92 2.77 9.34
N MET A 109 -4.36 1.60 8.86
CA MET A 109 -5.47 1.43 7.92
C MET A 109 -6.14 0.08 8.13
N LEU A 110 -7.43 -0.04 7.77
CA LEU A 110 -8.17 -1.29 7.79
C LEU A 110 -9.15 -1.33 6.62
N GLU A 111 -9.57 -2.54 6.21
CA GLU A 111 -10.29 -2.79 4.96
C GLU A 111 -11.77 -3.15 5.16
N VAL A 112 -12.34 -2.77 6.31
CA VAL A 112 -13.75 -3.01 6.68
C VAL A 112 -14.40 -1.73 7.22
N ASP A 113 -15.73 -1.73 7.37
CA ASP A 113 -16.53 -0.56 7.75
C ASP A 113 -16.51 -0.21 9.26
N GLY A 114 -15.55 -0.72 9.99
CA GLY A 114 -15.36 -0.42 11.41
C GLY A 114 -13.98 -0.77 11.93
N LEU A 115 -13.76 -0.64 13.23
CA LEU A 115 -12.48 -0.94 13.89
C LEU A 115 -12.70 -1.85 15.11
N PRO A 116 -11.80 -2.81 15.37
CA PRO A 116 -11.75 -3.53 16.64
C PRO A 116 -11.65 -2.56 17.82
N ARG A 117 -12.25 -2.93 18.96
CA ARG A 117 -12.22 -2.08 20.17
C ARG A 117 -10.81 -1.78 20.63
N GLU A 118 -9.91 -2.76 20.52
CA GLU A 118 -8.50 -2.65 20.86
C GLU A 118 -7.79 -1.60 19.99
N TRP A 119 -8.15 -1.54 18.70
CA TRP A 119 -7.61 -0.53 17.79
C TRP A 119 -8.11 0.87 18.14
N VAL A 120 -9.40 1.02 18.48
CA VAL A 120 -9.96 2.30 18.93
C VAL A 120 -9.28 2.77 20.21
N ALA A 121 -9.07 1.86 21.18
CA ALA A 121 -8.38 2.16 22.42
C ALA A 121 -6.93 2.61 22.16
N ALA A 122 -6.18 1.89 21.34
CA ALA A 122 -4.80 2.23 21.00
C ALA A 122 -4.70 3.58 20.24
N CYS A 123 -5.60 3.83 19.27
CA CYS A 123 -5.69 5.12 18.59
C CYS A 123 -5.96 6.27 19.58
N ASN A 124 -6.80 6.05 20.58
CA ASN A 124 -7.13 7.08 21.57
C ASN A 124 -6.02 7.31 22.62
N LEU A 125 -4.98 6.50 22.66
CA LEU A 125 -3.76 6.73 23.44
C LEU A 125 -2.70 7.54 22.68
N MET A 126 -2.89 7.78 21.37
CA MET A 126 -2.03 8.65 20.57
C MET A 126 -2.44 10.12 20.73
N ASP A 127 -1.57 11.04 20.33
CA ASP A 127 -1.88 12.47 20.27
C ASP A 127 -2.63 12.81 18.98
N GLU A 128 -2.31 12.13 17.88
CA GLU A 128 -3.09 12.12 16.64
C GLU A 128 -2.99 10.79 15.89
N VAL A 129 -3.93 10.56 14.98
CA VAL A 129 -4.00 9.33 14.17
C VAL A 129 -3.95 9.69 12.70
N TRP A 130 -3.13 8.97 11.94
CA TRP A 130 -3.07 9.07 10.49
C TRP A 130 -3.67 7.84 9.83
N THR A 131 -4.33 8.08 8.70
CA THR A 131 -4.83 7.03 7.82
C THR A 131 -4.68 7.49 6.36
N PRO A 132 -4.49 6.58 5.38
CA PRO A 132 -4.15 7.01 4.03
C PRO A 132 -5.31 7.60 3.23
N SER A 133 -6.57 7.48 3.67
CA SER A 133 -7.73 7.90 2.89
C SER A 133 -8.80 8.60 3.72
N HIS A 134 -9.59 9.45 3.08
CA HIS A 134 -10.78 10.06 3.69
C HIS A 134 -11.83 9.02 4.07
N TRP A 135 -11.93 7.93 3.30
CA TRP A 135 -12.76 6.80 3.67
C TRP A 135 -12.33 6.20 5.02
N GLY A 136 -11.03 5.92 5.18
CA GLY A 136 -10.48 5.44 6.45
C GLY A 136 -10.70 6.41 7.60
N ALA A 137 -10.49 7.71 7.39
CA ALA A 137 -10.75 8.74 8.40
C ALA A 137 -12.21 8.74 8.86
N THR A 138 -13.15 8.56 7.94
CA THR A 138 -14.58 8.44 8.25
C THR A 138 -14.89 7.19 9.08
N VAL A 139 -14.31 6.05 8.70
CA VAL A 139 -14.48 4.79 9.45
C VAL A 139 -13.93 4.92 10.88
N PHE A 140 -12.74 5.52 11.04
CA PHE A 140 -12.11 5.68 12.35
C PHE A 140 -12.91 6.60 13.26
N ALA A 141 -13.38 7.74 12.74
CA ALA A 141 -14.23 8.65 13.49
C ALA A 141 -15.55 7.97 13.93
N ASN A 142 -16.21 7.26 13.02
CA ASN A 142 -17.46 6.54 13.30
C ASN A 142 -17.27 5.39 14.31
N ALA A 143 -16.09 4.79 14.35
CA ALA A 143 -15.75 3.72 15.30
C ALA A 143 -15.45 4.22 16.72
N GLY A 144 -15.29 5.54 16.91
CA GLY A 144 -15.05 6.15 18.24
C GLY A 144 -13.61 6.59 18.50
N VAL A 145 -12.80 6.78 17.44
CA VAL A 145 -11.52 7.48 17.58
C VAL A 145 -11.80 8.96 17.82
N THR A 146 -11.35 9.47 18.97
CA THR A 146 -11.61 10.86 19.43
C THR A 146 -10.41 11.78 19.24
N ARG A 147 -9.25 11.23 18.88
CA ARG A 147 -8.04 12.01 18.58
C ARG A 147 -8.14 12.64 17.19
N PRO A 148 -7.43 13.75 16.94
CA PRO A 148 -7.37 14.32 15.60
C PRO A 148 -6.97 13.27 14.57
N ILE A 149 -7.77 13.10 13.50
CA ILE A 149 -7.50 12.18 12.42
C ILE A 149 -7.00 12.98 11.21
N ARG A 150 -5.85 12.60 10.66
CA ARG A 150 -5.29 13.22 9.45
C ARG A 150 -5.21 12.21 8.31
N VAL A 151 -5.53 12.69 7.12
CA VAL A 151 -5.34 11.90 5.90
C VAL A 151 -3.92 12.14 5.38
N VAL A 152 -3.11 11.09 5.46
CA VAL A 152 -1.74 11.08 4.94
C VAL A 152 -1.66 9.95 3.90
N PRO A 153 -1.88 10.21 2.61
CA PRO A 153 -1.89 9.20 1.57
C PRO A 153 -0.55 8.46 1.46
N LEU A 154 -0.61 7.20 1.05
CA LEU A 154 0.56 6.45 0.66
C LEU A 154 0.94 6.77 -0.80
N GLY A 155 2.06 6.22 -1.26
CA GLY A 155 2.55 6.42 -2.60
C GLY A 155 2.83 5.10 -3.32
N TYR A 156 3.52 5.22 -4.46
CA TYR A 156 4.11 4.11 -5.20
C TYR A 156 5.55 4.45 -5.64
N ASP A 157 6.31 3.44 -6.04
CA ASP A 157 7.68 3.58 -6.53
C ASP A 157 7.69 4.05 -7.99
N SER A 158 7.84 5.36 -8.20
CA SER A 158 7.85 5.99 -9.53
C SER A 158 9.12 5.72 -10.34
N VAL A 159 10.15 5.12 -9.74
CA VAL A 159 11.36 4.71 -10.47
C VAL A 159 11.08 3.47 -11.32
N HIS A 160 10.37 2.51 -10.77
CA HIS A 160 10.09 1.23 -11.44
C HIS A 160 8.73 1.22 -12.14
N PHE A 161 7.66 1.71 -11.48
CA PHE A 161 6.30 1.71 -12.02
C PHE A 161 6.04 2.99 -12.82
N ARG A 162 6.15 2.88 -14.13
CA ARG A 162 5.95 3.96 -15.10
C ARG A 162 5.56 3.36 -16.45
N PRO A 163 4.94 4.12 -17.36
CA PRO A 163 4.44 3.57 -18.62
C PRO A 163 5.55 3.08 -19.55
N ASP A 164 6.69 3.75 -19.54
CA ASP A 164 7.85 3.43 -20.35
C ASP A 164 8.72 2.33 -19.71
N GLY A 165 9.20 1.42 -20.53
CA GLY A 165 10.07 0.33 -20.10
C GLY A 165 9.80 -0.99 -20.80
N PRO A 166 10.50 -2.07 -20.39
CA PRO A 166 10.35 -3.38 -21.01
C PRO A 166 8.93 -3.93 -20.90
N THR A 167 8.49 -4.62 -21.95
CA THR A 167 7.24 -5.38 -22.00
C THR A 167 7.46 -6.78 -22.51
N ARG A 168 6.59 -7.72 -22.16
CA ARG A 168 6.57 -9.12 -22.63
C ARG A 168 5.13 -9.54 -22.93
N ARG A 169 4.51 -8.87 -23.91
CA ARG A 169 3.12 -9.11 -24.29
C ARG A 169 2.96 -10.49 -24.91
N VAL A 170 1.83 -11.15 -24.62
CA VAL A 170 1.42 -12.38 -25.31
C VAL A 170 0.81 -11.97 -26.64
N ALA A 171 1.47 -12.36 -27.75
CA ALA A 171 1.04 -12.00 -29.09
C ALA A 171 -0.40 -12.48 -29.38
N GLY A 172 -1.21 -11.61 -29.97
CA GLY A 172 -2.57 -11.92 -30.40
C GLY A 172 -3.58 -12.08 -29.27
N ARG A 173 -3.25 -11.73 -28.02
CA ARG A 173 -4.19 -11.85 -26.89
C ARG A 173 -4.31 -10.56 -26.11
N PHE A 174 -5.55 -10.17 -25.81
CA PHE A 174 -5.84 -9.15 -24.81
C PHE A 174 -5.61 -9.73 -23.42
N THR A 175 -4.71 -9.14 -22.65
CA THR A 175 -4.28 -9.70 -21.37
C THR A 175 -4.85 -8.89 -20.21
N PHE A 176 -5.70 -9.52 -19.41
CA PHE A 176 -6.07 -9.05 -18.09
C PHE A 176 -5.02 -9.48 -17.07
N LEU A 177 -4.66 -8.60 -16.14
CA LEU A 177 -3.73 -8.88 -15.05
C LEU A 177 -4.42 -8.62 -13.71
N SER A 178 -4.18 -9.51 -12.75
CA SER A 178 -4.51 -9.25 -11.34
C SER A 178 -3.32 -9.63 -10.45
N VAL A 179 -3.02 -8.79 -9.45
CA VAL A 179 -1.89 -8.97 -8.52
C VAL A 179 -2.40 -8.83 -7.10
N PHE A 180 -2.38 -9.92 -6.32
CA PHE A 180 -2.90 -9.92 -4.96
C PHE A 180 -2.39 -11.09 -4.12
N GLU A 181 -2.55 -10.98 -2.79
CA GLU A 181 -2.47 -12.11 -1.87
C GLU A 181 -3.77 -12.89 -1.91
N TRP A 182 -3.69 -14.21 -2.11
CA TRP A 182 -4.87 -15.07 -2.23
C TRP A 182 -5.65 -15.12 -0.92
N GLY A 183 -6.90 -14.70 -0.94
CA GLY A 183 -7.80 -14.69 0.22
C GLY A 183 -9.16 -14.08 -0.13
N GLU A 184 -10.12 -14.30 0.74
CA GLU A 184 -11.55 -13.95 0.55
C GLU A 184 -11.73 -12.45 0.26
N ARG A 185 -10.95 -11.61 0.91
CA ARG A 185 -11.00 -10.15 0.72
C ARG A 185 -10.73 -9.73 -0.73
N LYS A 186 -9.84 -10.42 -1.42
CA LYS A 186 -9.46 -10.12 -2.81
C LYS A 186 -10.44 -10.68 -3.85
N ALA A 187 -11.43 -11.48 -3.42
CA ALA A 187 -12.50 -12.04 -4.23
C ALA A 187 -12.01 -12.78 -5.50
N PRO A 188 -11.02 -13.71 -5.40
CA PRO A 188 -10.53 -14.45 -6.56
C PRO A 188 -11.61 -15.29 -7.23
N ASP A 189 -12.55 -15.82 -6.46
CA ASP A 189 -13.71 -16.58 -6.94
C ASP A 189 -14.61 -15.73 -7.83
N LEU A 190 -14.92 -14.51 -7.42
CA LEU A 190 -15.71 -13.55 -8.19
C LEU A 190 -15.01 -13.16 -9.49
N LEU A 191 -13.70 -12.88 -9.44
CA LEU A 191 -12.91 -12.57 -10.63
C LEU A 191 -12.94 -13.70 -11.65
N LEU A 192 -12.66 -14.93 -11.22
CA LEU A 192 -12.61 -16.10 -12.10
C LEU A 192 -13.97 -16.42 -12.71
N ARG A 193 -15.06 -16.34 -11.93
CA ARG A 193 -16.43 -16.50 -12.43
C ARG A 193 -16.82 -15.42 -13.43
N ALA A 194 -16.51 -14.15 -13.13
CA ALA A 194 -16.80 -13.05 -14.05
C ALA A 194 -16.03 -13.20 -15.37
N TYR A 195 -14.75 -13.55 -15.31
CA TYR A 195 -13.92 -13.78 -16.49
C TYR A 195 -14.46 -14.93 -17.35
N ALA A 196 -14.82 -16.07 -16.75
CA ALA A 196 -15.39 -17.21 -17.46
C ALA A 196 -16.80 -16.96 -17.99
N ALA A 197 -17.54 -16.00 -17.43
CA ALA A 197 -18.84 -15.58 -17.94
C ALA A 197 -18.72 -14.51 -19.04
N ALA A 198 -17.70 -13.64 -18.93
CA ALA A 198 -17.46 -12.61 -19.93
C ALA A 198 -16.90 -13.18 -21.24
N PHE A 199 -16.12 -14.25 -21.21
CA PHE A 199 -15.36 -14.75 -22.35
C PHE A 199 -15.47 -16.28 -22.49
N THR A 200 -15.16 -16.76 -23.68
CA THR A 200 -15.06 -18.18 -24.03
C THR A 200 -13.64 -18.52 -24.49
N GLY A 201 -13.35 -19.80 -24.66
CA GLY A 201 -12.07 -20.26 -25.23
C GLY A 201 -11.81 -19.82 -26.69
N HIS A 202 -12.81 -19.23 -27.36
CA HIS A 202 -12.69 -18.70 -28.73
C HIS A 202 -12.33 -17.21 -28.76
N ASP A 203 -12.45 -16.51 -27.62
CA ASP A 203 -12.00 -15.12 -27.51
C ASP A 203 -10.46 -15.06 -27.35
N ASP A 204 -9.82 -14.11 -28.02
CA ASP A 204 -8.36 -13.90 -27.92
C ASP A 204 -8.00 -13.16 -26.63
N VAL A 205 -8.28 -13.79 -25.50
CA VAL A 205 -8.04 -13.25 -24.15
C VAL A 205 -7.15 -14.16 -23.30
N LEU A 206 -6.49 -13.56 -22.31
CA LEU A 206 -5.73 -14.26 -21.26
C LEU A 206 -5.93 -13.53 -19.94
N LEU A 207 -6.25 -14.27 -18.88
CA LEU A 207 -6.16 -13.74 -17.50
C LEU A 207 -4.86 -14.21 -16.86
N VAL A 208 -4.01 -13.28 -16.44
CA VAL A 208 -2.79 -13.55 -15.67
C VAL A 208 -3.05 -13.22 -14.21
N LEU A 209 -2.91 -14.19 -13.33
CA LEU A 209 -2.96 -14.01 -11.88
C LEU A 209 -1.56 -14.11 -11.31
N ARG A 210 -1.03 -13.02 -10.76
CA ARG A 210 0.17 -13.03 -9.93
C ARG A 210 -0.28 -13.05 -8.48
N VAL A 211 -0.17 -14.20 -7.84
CA VAL A 211 -0.72 -14.41 -6.49
C VAL A 211 0.33 -14.96 -5.53
N ASN A 212 0.28 -14.47 -4.30
CA ASN A 212 0.98 -15.07 -3.16
C ASN A 212 -0.06 -15.66 -2.21
N ASN A 213 0.37 -16.67 -1.46
CA ASN A 213 -0.35 -17.17 -0.31
C ASN A 213 0.66 -17.67 0.73
N PHE A 214 0.56 -17.15 1.93
CA PHE A 214 1.44 -17.52 3.05
C PHE A 214 0.77 -18.51 4.02
N ASP A 215 -0.52 -18.80 3.82
CA ASP A 215 -1.26 -19.80 4.60
C ASP A 215 -1.06 -21.18 3.99
N SER A 216 -0.31 -22.04 4.66
CA SER A 216 -0.03 -23.41 4.20
C SER A 216 -1.26 -24.33 4.19
N GLU A 217 -2.36 -23.94 4.82
CA GLU A 217 -3.62 -24.69 4.79
C GLU A 217 -4.45 -24.41 3.54
N VAL A 218 -4.10 -23.38 2.77
CA VAL A 218 -4.81 -22.98 1.56
C VAL A 218 -4.18 -23.60 0.32
N ASP A 219 -4.90 -24.51 -0.32
CA ASP A 219 -4.58 -25.01 -1.66
C ASP A 219 -5.33 -24.19 -2.72
N VAL A 220 -4.60 -23.27 -3.34
CA VAL A 220 -5.12 -22.38 -4.40
C VAL A 220 -5.65 -23.18 -5.60
N ALA A 221 -4.95 -24.24 -6.00
CA ALA A 221 -5.37 -25.06 -7.13
C ALA A 221 -6.70 -25.81 -6.83
N GLN A 222 -6.83 -26.35 -5.63
CA GLN A 222 -8.06 -26.97 -5.17
C GLN A 222 -9.22 -25.98 -5.10
N GLN A 223 -8.99 -24.77 -4.59
CA GLN A 223 -10.01 -23.72 -4.54
C GLN A 223 -10.49 -23.32 -5.94
N ILE A 224 -9.58 -23.17 -6.90
CA ILE A 224 -9.93 -22.89 -8.30
C ILE A 224 -10.73 -24.04 -8.91
N ALA A 225 -10.29 -25.27 -8.70
CA ALA A 225 -11.02 -26.45 -9.18
C ALA A 225 -12.44 -26.56 -8.61
N ALA A 226 -12.62 -26.18 -7.34
CA ALA A 226 -13.93 -26.17 -6.67
C ALA A 226 -14.90 -25.15 -7.26
N LEU A 227 -14.44 -24.14 -8.00
CA LEU A 227 -15.30 -23.17 -8.68
C LEU A 227 -16.11 -23.81 -9.82
N ARG A 228 -15.67 -24.95 -10.36
CA ARG A 228 -16.32 -25.68 -11.46
C ARG A 228 -16.64 -24.74 -12.63
N LEU A 229 -15.63 -24.00 -13.08
CA LEU A 229 -15.78 -23.10 -14.23
C LEU A 229 -16.28 -23.86 -15.45
N PRO A 230 -17.02 -23.21 -16.39
CA PRO A 230 -17.56 -23.87 -17.57
C PRO A 230 -16.49 -24.57 -18.42
N VAL A 231 -16.85 -25.69 -19.03
CA VAL A 231 -16.03 -26.33 -20.06
C VAL A 231 -15.87 -25.34 -21.23
N GLY A 232 -14.64 -25.14 -21.68
CA GLY A 232 -14.35 -24.12 -22.71
C GLY A 232 -14.18 -22.70 -22.15
N ALA A 233 -14.04 -22.53 -20.84
CA ALA A 233 -13.63 -21.26 -20.25
C ALA A 233 -12.29 -20.77 -20.85
N PRO A 234 -12.08 -19.44 -20.95
CA PRO A 234 -10.87 -18.88 -21.52
C PRO A 234 -9.64 -19.17 -20.63
N PRO A 235 -8.41 -19.12 -21.19
CA PRO A 235 -7.20 -19.50 -20.46
C PRO A 235 -6.87 -18.58 -19.31
N VAL A 236 -6.38 -19.16 -18.20
CA VAL A 236 -5.86 -18.47 -17.01
C VAL A 236 -4.41 -18.93 -16.78
N ALA A 237 -3.50 -17.99 -16.65
CA ALA A 237 -2.10 -18.27 -16.27
C ALA A 237 -1.85 -17.79 -14.83
N ILE A 238 -1.17 -18.61 -14.03
CA ILE A 238 -0.94 -18.33 -12.61
C ILE A 238 0.57 -18.27 -12.32
N ILE A 239 1.02 -17.13 -11.79
CA ILE A 239 2.35 -16.93 -11.22
C ILE A 239 2.18 -17.02 -9.70
N TYR A 240 2.46 -18.19 -9.15
CA TYR A 240 2.18 -18.51 -7.74
C TYR A 240 3.43 -18.46 -6.87
N ASN A 241 3.38 -17.76 -5.74
CA ASN A 241 4.42 -17.66 -4.71
C ASN A 241 5.82 -17.35 -5.26
N ARG A 242 5.92 -16.65 -6.41
CA ARG A 242 7.19 -16.21 -6.96
C ARG A 242 7.51 -14.80 -6.51
N HIS A 243 8.69 -14.63 -5.91
CA HIS A 243 9.25 -13.30 -5.69
C HIS A 243 9.61 -12.69 -7.06
N LEU A 244 9.08 -11.50 -7.33
CA LEU A 244 9.45 -10.67 -8.47
C LEU A 244 10.14 -9.41 -7.94
N SER A 245 11.26 -9.02 -8.55
CA SER A 245 11.84 -7.69 -8.32
C SER A 245 10.86 -6.61 -8.80
N SER A 246 11.02 -5.37 -8.32
CA SER A 246 10.20 -4.24 -8.77
C SER A 246 10.23 -4.07 -10.29
N ASP A 247 11.40 -4.24 -10.94
CA ASP A 247 11.52 -4.22 -12.40
C ASP A 247 10.72 -5.33 -13.10
N SER A 248 10.79 -6.54 -12.56
CA SER A 248 10.04 -7.69 -13.12
C SER A 248 8.54 -7.53 -12.93
N LEU A 249 8.11 -7.01 -11.78
CA LEU A 249 6.71 -6.73 -11.50
C LEU A 249 6.19 -5.58 -12.38
N ALA A 250 6.95 -4.50 -12.53
CA ALA A 250 6.61 -3.40 -13.43
C ALA A 250 6.56 -3.85 -14.91
N THR A 251 7.49 -4.75 -15.33
CA THR A 251 7.42 -5.38 -16.65
C THR A 251 6.14 -6.19 -16.83
N LEU A 252 5.71 -6.93 -15.79
CA LEU A 252 4.46 -7.69 -15.83
C LEU A 252 3.25 -6.76 -15.99
N TYR A 253 3.18 -5.67 -15.23
CA TYR A 253 2.12 -4.65 -15.40
C TYR A 253 2.11 -4.14 -16.85
N ARG A 254 3.21 -3.62 -17.36
CA ARG A 254 3.30 -3.08 -18.73
C ARG A 254 3.00 -4.11 -19.84
N SER A 255 3.06 -5.40 -19.52
CA SER A 255 2.77 -6.48 -20.48
C SER A 255 1.30 -6.81 -20.61
N ALA A 256 0.45 -6.30 -19.72
CA ALA A 256 -0.99 -6.46 -19.78
C ALA A 256 -1.67 -5.31 -20.53
N ASP A 257 -2.97 -5.47 -20.78
CA ASP A 257 -3.84 -4.46 -21.40
C ASP A 257 -4.80 -3.83 -20.40
N CYS A 258 -5.22 -4.59 -19.39
CA CYS A 258 -6.09 -4.12 -18.33
C CYS A 258 -5.75 -4.80 -17.00
N PHE A 259 -5.72 -4.04 -15.93
CA PHE A 259 -5.63 -4.57 -14.56
C PHE A 259 -7.02 -4.71 -13.96
N VAL A 260 -7.30 -5.84 -13.29
CA VAL A 260 -8.61 -6.11 -12.68
C VAL A 260 -8.43 -6.57 -11.24
N LEU A 261 -9.06 -5.87 -10.29
CA LEU A 261 -9.06 -6.27 -8.89
C LEU A 261 -10.42 -5.98 -8.24
N PRO A 262 -11.36 -6.94 -8.27
CA PRO A 262 -12.68 -6.80 -7.64
C PRO A 262 -12.60 -7.05 -6.14
N THR A 263 -11.70 -6.38 -5.46
CA THR A 263 -11.47 -6.55 -4.02
C THR A 263 -12.69 -6.16 -3.20
N ARG A 264 -12.89 -6.80 -2.05
CA ARG A 264 -13.93 -6.45 -1.08
C ARG A 264 -13.54 -5.27 -0.19
N GLY A 265 -12.25 -4.92 -0.17
CA GLY A 265 -11.71 -3.77 0.57
C GLY A 265 -10.20 -3.69 0.51
N GLU A 266 -9.68 -2.46 0.50
CA GLU A 266 -8.27 -2.13 0.56
C GLU A 266 -8.02 -1.05 1.61
N GLY A 267 -6.93 -1.17 2.36
CA GLY A 267 -6.46 -0.08 3.20
C GLY A 267 -5.94 1.09 2.36
N TRP A 268 -5.28 0.75 1.23
CA TRP A 268 -4.84 1.71 0.21
C TRP A 268 -5.05 1.16 -1.21
N GLY A 269 -4.46 0.01 -1.53
CA GLY A 269 -4.56 -0.59 -2.86
C GLY A 269 -3.31 -0.36 -3.71
N LEU A 270 -2.11 -0.61 -3.18
CA LEU A 270 -0.85 -0.46 -3.91
C LEU A 270 -0.87 -1.10 -5.31
N PRO A 271 -1.37 -2.35 -5.52
CA PRO A 271 -1.39 -2.94 -6.86
C PRO A 271 -2.26 -2.16 -7.86
N ILE A 272 -3.34 -1.52 -7.40
CA ILE A 272 -4.20 -0.67 -8.24
C ILE A 272 -3.40 0.57 -8.68
N LEU A 273 -2.73 1.23 -7.74
CA LEU A 273 -1.94 2.43 -8.01
C LEU A 273 -0.71 2.13 -8.88
N GLU A 274 -0.04 1.00 -8.68
CA GLU A 274 1.07 0.52 -9.51
C GLU A 274 0.64 0.25 -10.95
N ALA A 275 -0.54 -0.37 -11.14
CA ALA A 275 -1.12 -0.60 -12.45
C ALA A 275 -1.45 0.72 -13.16
N MET A 276 -2.08 1.68 -12.47
CA MET A 276 -2.32 3.03 -12.97
C MET A 276 -1.02 3.71 -13.36
N ALA A 277 0.00 3.66 -12.52
CA ALA A 277 1.32 4.24 -12.78
C ALA A 277 2.01 3.65 -14.00
N CYS A 278 1.81 2.35 -14.28
CA CYS A 278 2.29 1.68 -15.48
C CYS A 278 1.46 1.97 -16.74
N GLY A 279 0.42 2.77 -16.66
CA GLY A 279 -0.42 3.17 -17.79
C GLY A 279 -1.49 2.16 -18.18
N LEU A 280 -1.82 1.20 -17.30
CA LEU A 280 -2.93 0.29 -17.57
C LEU A 280 -4.27 0.95 -17.31
N SER A 281 -5.28 0.58 -18.10
CA SER A 281 -6.65 0.73 -17.65
C SER A 281 -6.89 -0.17 -16.44
N VAL A 282 -7.66 0.30 -15.48
CA VAL A 282 -7.91 -0.41 -14.24
C VAL A 282 -9.40 -0.60 -14.03
N ILE A 283 -9.82 -1.82 -13.70
CA ILE A 283 -11.15 -2.14 -13.17
C ILE A 283 -10.95 -2.51 -11.69
N ALA A 284 -11.50 -1.74 -10.77
CA ALA A 284 -11.40 -2.01 -9.33
C ALA A 284 -12.67 -1.56 -8.60
N THR A 285 -12.95 -2.18 -7.46
CA THR A 285 -14.16 -1.88 -6.66
C THR A 285 -14.18 -0.44 -6.20
N ASP A 286 -15.30 0.26 -6.37
CA ASP A 286 -15.54 1.63 -5.95
C ASP A 286 -15.91 1.68 -4.46
N TRP A 287 -14.97 1.28 -3.59
CA TRP A 287 -15.17 1.26 -2.14
C TRP A 287 -13.85 1.14 -1.39
N SER A 288 -13.75 1.74 -0.21
CA SER A 288 -12.62 1.74 0.72
C SER A 288 -11.42 2.59 0.26
N GLY A 289 -10.21 2.29 0.73
CA GLY A 289 -9.04 3.17 0.64
C GLY A 289 -8.65 3.61 -0.77
N GLN A 290 -8.84 2.75 -1.78
CA GLN A 290 -8.51 3.10 -3.17
C GLN A 290 -9.36 4.23 -3.76
N THR A 291 -10.53 4.53 -3.19
CA THR A 291 -11.37 5.66 -3.64
C THR A 291 -10.70 7.02 -3.45
N GLU A 292 -9.61 7.09 -2.70
CA GLU A 292 -8.79 8.29 -2.56
C GLU A 292 -8.14 8.72 -3.89
N PHE A 293 -7.69 7.77 -4.68
CA PHE A 293 -6.96 8.03 -5.92
C PHE A 293 -7.61 7.44 -7.16
N PHE A 294 -8.61 6.56 -7.01
CA PHE A 294 -9.25 5.84 -8.10
C PHE A 294 -10.69 6.28 -8.31
N ARG A 295 -11.05 6.66 -9.56
CA ARG A 295 -12.37 7.22 -9.92
C ARG A 295 -12.65 7.12 -11.41
N HIS A 296 -13.87 7.44 -11.82
CA HIS A 296 -14.22 7.59 -13.23
C HIS A 296 -13.28 8.56 -13.98
N GLY A 297 -13.02 8.27 -15.24
CA GLY A 297 -12.15 9.04 -16.14
C GLY A 297 -10.67 8.66 -16.08
N ILE A 298 -10.21 8.07 -14.98
CA ILE A 298 -8.86 7.49 -14.82
C ILE A 298 -8.90 6.00 -14.47
N GLY A 299 -10.06 5.38 -14.56
CA GLY A 299 -10.31 3.95 -14.39
C GLY A 299 -11.78 3.63 -14.58
N TYR A 300 -12.11 2.37 -14.36
CA TYR A 300 -13.46 1.80 -14.45
C TYR A 300 -13.90 1.31 -13.07
N PRO A 301 -14.52 2.20 -12.25
CA PRO A 301 -14.99 1.85 -10.91
C PRO A 301 -16.07 0.76 -10.98
N LEU A 302 -15.78 -0.35 -10.31
CA LEU A 302 -16.69 -1.48 -10.21
C LEU A 302 -17.70 -1.22 -9.09
N ARG A 303 -18.99 -1.25 -9.46
CA ARG A 303 -20.10 -1.00 -8.54
C ARG A 303 -20.12 -2.01 -7.40
N VAL A 304 -20.43 -1.53 -6.20
CA VAL A 304 -20.74 -2.36 -5.03
C VAL A 304 -22.21 -2.75 -5.06
N ARG A 305 -22.49 -4.04 -4.99
CA ARG A 305 -23.86 -4.56 -4.92
C ARG A 305 -24.49 -4.31 -3.54
N ARG A 306 -23.71 -4.58 -2.48
CA ARG A 306 -24.11 -4.41 -1.07
C ARG A 306 -22.89 -4.56 -0.16
N LEU A 307 -23.03 -4.21 1.11
CA LEU A 307 -22.08 -4.60 2.14
C LEU A 307 -22.50 -5.96 2.73
N VAL A 308 -21.54 -6.83 2.94
CA VAL A 308 -21.72 -8.17 3.52
C VAL A 308 -20.80 -8.37 4.71
N ALA A 309 -21.10 -9.30 5.60
CA ALA A 309 -20.20 -9.66 6.71
C ALA A 309 -18.82 -10.03 6.17
N ALA A 310 -17.79 -9.52 6.83
CA ALA A 310 -16.40 -9.81 6.46
C ALA A 310 -16.02 -11.20 6.99
N GLU A 311 -16.17 -12.20 6.16
CA GLU A 311 -15.85 -13.60 6.47
C GLU A 311 -14.41 -13.88 6.02
N ALA A 312 -13.44 -13.67 6.92
CA ALA A 312 -12.05 -13.98 6.68
C ALA A 312 -11.40 -14.54 7.95
N LYS A 313 -10.29 -15.25 7.77
CA LYS A 313 -9.47 -15.75 8.90
C LYS A 313 -8.86 -14.63 9.76
N CYS A 314 -8.81 -13.40 9.24
CA CYS A 314 -8.25 -12.25 9.96
C CYS A 314 -9.20 -11.81 11.09
N PRO A 315 -8.79 -11.86 12.37
CA PRO A 315 -9.66 -11.54 13.50
C PRO A 315 -10.12 -10.08 13.53
N TYR A 316 -9.37 -9.15 12.91
CA TYR A 316 -9.71 -7.73 12.86
C TYR A 316 -10.95 -7.43 12.02
N TYR A 317 -11.39 -8.36 11.17
CA TYR A 317 -12.58 -8.19 10.33
C TYR A 317 -13.85 -8.72 10.98
N LEU A 318 -13.75 -9.49 12.06
CA LEU A 318 -14.91 -10.11 12.71
C LEU A 318 -15.91 -9.08 13.23
N GLY A 319 -17.17 -9.25 12.83
CA GLY A 319 -18.27 -8.36 13.21
C GLY A 319 -18.43 -7.12 12.33
N TRP A 320 -17.56 -6.90 11.37
CA TRP A 320 -17.61 -5.79 10.42
C TRP A 320 -18.05 -6.26 9.04
N ARG A 321 -18.21 -5.32 8.11
CA ARG A 321 -18.64 -5.58 6.74
C ARG A 321 -17.61 -5.05 5.75
N TRP A 322 -17.61 -5.67 4.60
CA TRP A 322 -16.89 -5.19 3.41
C TRP A 322 -17.82 -5.18 2.18
N ALA A 323 -17.30 -4.67 1.07
CA ALA A 323 -18.06 -4.61 -0.18
C ALA A 323 -18.22 -5.99 -0.79
N GLU A 324 -19.40 -6.28 -1.32
CA GLU A 324 -19.61 -7.34 -2.30
C GLU A 324 -19.67 -6.69 -3.68
N PRO A 325 -18.65 -6.88 -4.53
CA PRO A 325 -18.62 -6.32 -5.87
C PRO A 325 -19.73 -6.90 -6.75
N ASP A 326 -20.27 -6.07 -7.64
CA ASP A 326 -21.33 -6.49 -8.57
C ASP A 326 -20.72 -7.28 -9.73
N ILE A 327 -20.95 -8.59 -9.76
CA ILE A 327 -20.39 -9.50 -10.76
C ILE A 327 -20.89 -9.19 -12.18
N GLU A 328 -22.15 -8.82 -12.35
CA GLU A 328 -22.73 -8.49 -13.66
C GLU A 328 -22.09 -7.22 -14.23
N HIS A 329 -21.83 -6.25 -13.35
CA HIS A 329 -21.11 -5.05 -13.74
C HIS A 329 -19.65 -5.35 -14.07
N LEU A 330 -19.00 -6.27 -13.33
CA LEU A 330 -17.62 -6.70 -13.65
C LEU A 330 -17.54 -7.36 -15.04
N ILE A 331 -18.49 -8.26 -15.35
CA ILE A 331 -18.60 -8.89 -16.67
C ILE A 331 -18.74 -7.82 -17.76
N THR A 332 -19.63 -6.86 -17.54
CA THR A 332 -19.86 -5.75 -18.47
C THR A 332 -18.60 -4.91 -18.69
N LEU A 333 -17.89 -4.55 -17.61
CA LEU A 333 -16.66 -3.76 -17.70
C LEU A 333 -15.52 -4.53 -18.39
N MET A 334 -15.37 -5.84 -18.12
CA MET A 334 -14.35 -6.66 -18.77
C MET A 334 -14.61 -6.77 -20.28
N ARG A 335 -15.87 -6.99 -20.72
CA ARG A 335 -16.22 -6.95 -22.13
C ARG A 335 -15.99 -5.58 -22.74
N HIS A 336 -16.38 -4.50 -22.04
CA HIS A 336 -16.22 -3.14 -22.54
C HIS A 336 -14.75 -2.81 -22.86
N VAL A 337 -13.82 -3.08 -21.94
CA VAL A 337 -12.40 -2.76 -22.19
C VAL A 337 -11.77 -3.65 -23.26
N TYR A 338 -12.25 -4.88 -23.42
CA TYR A 338 -11.81 -5.78 -24.49
C TYR A 338 -12.32 -5.29 -25.86
N ASP A 339 -13.57 -4.89 -25.96
CA ASP A 339 -14.20 -4.41 -27.20
C ASP A 339 -13.75 -2.98 -27.59
N HIS A 340 -13.23 -2.19 -26.60
CA HIS A 340 -12.79 -0.79 -26.79
C HIS A 340 -11.34 -0.56 -26.31
N PRO A 341 -10.35 -1.26 -26.87
CA PRO A 341 -8.97 -1.23 -26.35
C PRO A 341 -8.29 0.13 -26.50
N ASP A 342 -8.69 0.95 -27.49
CA ASP A 342 -8.16 2.31 -27.67
C ASP A 342 -8.63 3.27 -26.57
N GLU A 343 -9.90 3.19 -26.21
CA GLU A 343 -10.44 3.94 -25.06
C GLU A 343 -9.75 3.51 -23.77
N ALA A 344 -9.63 2.20 -23.55
CA ALA A 344 -8.95 1.64 -22.38
C ALA A 344 -7.51 2.17 -22.25
N ARG A 345 -6.74 2.20 -23.34
CA ARG A 345 -5.39 2.79 -23.36
C ARG A 345 -5.39 4.28 -23.01
N GLN A 346 -6.35 5.06 -23.49
CA GLN A 346 -6.46 6.48 -23.14
C GLN A 346 -6.79 6.69 -21.67
N VAL A 347 -7.68 5.87 -21.09
CA VAL A 347 -7.99 5.86 -19.64
C VAL A 347 -6.73 5.55 -18.85
N GLY A 348 -5.97 4.52 -19.23
CA GLY A 348 -4.70 4.15 -18.59
C GLY A 348 -3.65 5.26 -18.67
N ALA A 349 -3.53 5.94 -19.81
CA ALA A 349 -2.60 7.06 -19.97
C ALA A 349 -2.94 8.23 -19.01
N ARG A 350 -4.23 8.56 -18.85
CA ARG A 350 -4.67 9.58 -17.87
C ARG A 350 -4.41 9.11 -16.43
N ALA A 351 -4.62 7.82 -16.15
CA ALA A 351 -4.33 7.24 -14.84
C ALA A 351 -2.86 7.38 -14.47
N ALA A 352 -1.94 7.12 -15.41
CA ALA A 352 -0.50 7.28 -15.18
C ALA A 352 -0.11 8.73 -14.91
N GLN A 353 -0.69 9.68 -15.64
CA GLN A 353 -0.46 11.12 -15.41
C GLN A 353 -0.92 11.54 -14.01
N GLU A 354 -2.11 11.13 -13.60
CA GLU A 354 -2.64 11.41 -12.25
C GLU A 354 -1.77 10.78 -11.16
N ALA A 355 -1.36 9.52 -11.34
CA ALA A 355 -0.49 8.82 -10.39
C ALA A 355 0.85 9.55 -10.22
N ALA A 356 1.50 9.91 -11.33
CA ALA A 356 2.80 10.59 -11.31
C ALA A 356 2.72 11.99 -10.69
N ALA A 357 1.61 12.70 -10.91
CA ALA A 357 1.43 14.06 -10.41
C ALA A 357 1.12 14.15 -8.91
N ARG A 358 0.62 13.08 -8.26
CA ARG A 358 0.02 13.21 -6.92
C ARG A 358 0.33 12.09 -5.93
N TRP A 359 0.70 10.88 -6.39
CA TRP A 359 0.63 9.67 -5.57
C TRP A 359 1.95 8.91 -5.47
N THR A 360 3.10 9.59 -5.63
CA THR A 360 4.43 8.98 -5.41
C THR A 360 4.79 8.97 -3.92
N TRP A 361 5.74 8.13 -3.52
CA TRP A 361 6.31 8.17 -2.16
C TRP A 361 6.89 9.54 -1.80
N THR A 362 7.36 10.29 -2.80
CA THR A 362 7.79 11.68 -2.66
C THR A 362 6.67 12.56 -2.12
N HIS A 363 5.49 12.53 -2.73
CA HIS A 363 4.34 13.32 -2.28
C HIS A 363 3.85 12.91 -0.88
N ALA A 364 3.88 11.60 -0.58
CA ALA A 364 3.53 11.11 0.75
C ALA A 364 4.49 11.61 1.84
N ALA A 365 5.79 11.55 1.57
CA ALA A 365 6.82 12.03 2.50
C ALA A 365 6.79 13.56 2.68
N ASP A 366 6.46 14.33 1.63
CA ASP A 366 6.30 15.80 1.74
C ASP A 366 5.22 16.15 2.76
N ARG A 367 4.07 15.48 2.74
CA ARG A 367 2.98 15.68 3.72
C ARG A 367 3.41 15.34 5.15
N ILE A 368 4.21 14.27 5.31
CA ILE A 368 4.76 13.92 6.62
C ILE A 368 5.73 15.00 7.09
N CYS A 369 6.63 15.48 6.24
CA CYS A 369 7.57 16.54 6.57
C CYS A 369 6.87 17.85 6.94
N GLU A 370 5.85 18.26 6.17
CA GLU A 370 5.01 19.43 6.48
C GLU A 370 4.44 19.32 7.90
N ARG A 371 3.90 18.15 8.26
CA ARG A 371 3.36 17.95 9.61
C ARG A 371 4.44 17.95 10.70
N LEU A 372 5.60 17.38 10.45
CA LEU A 372 6.72 17.42 11.40
C LEU A 372 7.23 18.85 11.63
N VAL A 373 7.23 19.71 10.61
CA VAL A 373 7.53 21.14 10.72
C VAL A 373 6.52 21.84 11.63
N ASP A 374 5.23 21.62 11.41
CA ASP A 374 4.15 22.20 12.25
C ASP A 374 4.32 21.83 13.73
N LEU A 375 4.62 20.53 13.99
CA LEU A 375 4.80 20.03 15.36
C LEU A 375 6.02 20.69 16.03
N THR A 376 7.15 20.79 15.32
CA THR A 376 8.36 21.42 15.85
C THR A 376 8.11 22.89 16.17
N SER A 377 7.40 23.61 15.32
CA SER A 377 7.07 25.02 15.52
C SER A 377 6.16 25.25 16.72
N THR A 378 5.22 24.32 16.95
CA THR A 378 4.27 24.42 18.08
C THR A 378 4.96 24.13 19.41
N MET A 379 5.92 23.19 19.44
CA MET A 379 6.63 22.80 20.65
C MET A 379 7.61 23.89 21.12
N THR A 380 8.22 24.64 20.20
CA THR A 380 9.12 25.77 20.53
C THR A 380 8.41 27.02 21.08
N HIS A 381 7.10 27.13 20.98
CA HIS A 381 6.33 28.25 21.53
C HIS A 381 5.69 27.99 22.91
N VAL A 382 5.89 26.79 23.47
CA VAL A 382 5.33 26.39 24.79
C VAL A 382 6.41 26.45 25.89
N GLU A 383 7.68 26.68 25.56
CA GLU A 383 8.76 27.00 26.51
C GLU A 383 8.85 28.53 26.72
#